data_4e8aac610641c0d23fcabab01418c638
#
_entry.id   4e8aac610641c0d23fcabab01418c638
#
_cell.length_a   1.000
_cell.length_b   1.000
_cell.length_c   1.000
_cell.angle_alpha   90.00
_cell.angle_beta   90.00
_cell.angle_gamma   90.00
#
_symmetry.space_group_name_H-M   'P 1'
#
loop_
_entity.id
_entity.type
_entity.pdbx_description
1 polymer ?
#
loop_
_entity_poly.entity_id
_entity_poly.type
_entity_poly.pdbx_seq_one_letter_code
_entity_poly.pdbx_strand_id
1 'polypeptide(L)'
;MSDPESAILSALSEEGSTIADTYAFAASHNFDHNQIVGVSKSLEADAYVTLAELSTQFFVLQKEANDIATNGSQEVRVLNALVKAGDAGLSIAALQEEVGKDISKIGMGNCLKNKWAKKDKESGNLIAIVTEANDEVWEQLAALQAANGDPTALDDKSMQALKRRKLISLVTRKSYTVSRGPDYQPKRVKKAADLTKEMLDSGSYKTTTFKEYNFQTLGESVGGGYLHPLLKVRAEFRKILMQMGFEEMPTSKWVESSFWNFDSLFQPQSHPARDAHDTFFIKEPAATVSVPEDYYERVKTMHESGGSGSIGYRYDFKREEAFKNLLRTHTTAISSQMLYKLANQEGGFQPARYFSIDRVFRNETMDATHLCEFHQVEGLVADYNLSLGDLIGTIETFFKKIGITKLRFKPAFNPYTEPSMEIFGYHPDLKKWTEIGNSGMFRPEMLAPMGLPENVRVIAWGLSLERPTMIKYRIDNIRNLFGHKVDLAMTRNAPICRFEGGEEEEKEQQ
;
A
#
# COMPACT_ATOMS: atom_id res chain seq x y z
N MET A 1 -45.04 -22.18 -9.14
CA MET A 1 -44.28 -21.37 -10.13
C MET A 1 -43.33 -22.30 -10.79
N SER A 2 -43.30 -22.38 -12.12
CA SER A 2 -42.35 -23.20 -12.85
C SER A 2 -40.94 -22.68 -12.57
N ASP A 3 -40.01 -23.59 -12.33
CA ASP A 3 -38.57 -23.27 -12.18
C ASP A 3 -38.02 -22.77 -13.53
N PRO A 4 -37.19 -21.72 -13.57
CA PRO A 4 -36.57 -21.19 -14.79
C PRO A 4 -35.87 -22.24 -15.66
N GLU A 5 -35.20 -23.21 -15.04
CA GLU A 5 -34.54 -24.33 -15.73
C GLU A 5 -35.53 -25.21 -16.48
N SER A 6 -36.60 -25.59 -15.78
CA SER A 6 -37.66 -26.38 -16.36
C SER A 6 -38.40 -25.66 -17.50
N ALA A 7 -38.58 -24.34 -17.38
CA ALA A 7 -39.21 -23.50 -18.41
C ALA A 7 -38.34 -23.46 -19.69
N ILE A 8 -37.04 -23.26 -19.56
CA ILE A 8 -36.10 -23.25 -20.70
C ILE A 8 -36.07 -24.61 -21.39
N LEU A 9 -35.90 -25.69 -20.61
CA LEU A 9 -35.83 -27.04 -21.18
C LEU A 9 -37.18 -27.45 -21.84
N SER A 10 -38.31 -27.07 -21.25
CA SER A 10 -39.62 -27.30 -21.87
C SER A 10 -39.83 -26.54 -23.16
N ALA A 11 -39.39 -25.27 -23.22
CA ALA A 11 -39.48 -24.45 -24.44
C ALA A 11 -38.65 -25.02 -25.60
N LEU A 12 -37.63 -25.80 -25.27
CA LEU A 12 -36.77 -26.48 -26.23
C LEU A 12 -37.17 -27.96 -26.45
N SER A 13 -38.35 -28.41 -25.99
CA SER A 13 -38.75 -29.82 -26.05
C SER A 13 -39.02 -30.36 -27.47
N GLU A 14 -39.38 -29.49 -28.42
CA GLU A 14 -39.53 -29.86 -29.82
C GLU A 14 -38.23 -29.71 -30.59
N GLU A 15 -37.94 -30.65 -31.50
CA GLU A 15 -36.71 -30.61 -32.26
C GLU A 15 -36.69 -29.41 -33.19
N GLY A 16 -35.59 -28.63 -33.17
CA GLY A 16 -35.45 -27.39 -33.93
C GLY A 16 -36.04 -26.14 -33.22
N SER A 17 -36.68 -26.27 -32.04
CA SER A 17 -37.12 -25.11 -31.27
C SER A 17 -35.94 -24.29 -30.71
N THR A 18 -36.12 -22.99 -30.74
CA THR A 18 -35.14 -22.03 -30.19
C THR A 18 -35.84 -20.95 -29.38
N ILE A 19 -35.22 -20.48 -28.36
CA ILE A 19 -35.60 -19.25 -27.69
C ILE A 19 -34.85 -18.14 -28.37
N ALA A 20 -35.55 -17.32 -29.14
CA ALA A 20 -34.94 -16.28 -30.00
C ALA A 20 -34.22 -15.20 -29.20
N ASP A 21 -34.78 -14.82 -28.05
CA ASP A 21 -34.19 -13.80 -27.13
C ASP A 21 -34.55 -14.11 -25.69
N THR A 22 -33.52 -14.33 -24.87
CA THR A 22 -33.69 -14.58 -23.41
C THR A 22 -34.39 -13.44 -22.67
N TYR A 23 -34.31 -12.20 -23.17
CA TYR A 23 -34.99 -11.06 -22.55
C TYR A 23 -36.51 -11.11 -22.77
N ALA A 24 -36.93 -11.36 -24.00
CA ALA A 24 -38.34 -11.54 -24.35
C ALA A 24 -38.94 -12.77 -23.64
N PHE A 25 -38.17 -13.85 -23.57
CA PHE A 25 -38.57 -15.06 -22.87
C PHE A 25 -38.77 -14.84 -21.36
N ALA A 26 -37.84 -14.12 -20.72
CA ALA A 26 -37.96 -13.78 -19.31
C ALA A 26 -39.22 -12.95 -19.04
N ALA A 27 -39.50 -11.94 -19.86
CA ALA A 27 -40.68 -11.09 -19.75
C ALA A 27 -41.98 -11.88 -19.92
N SER A 28 -42.09 -12.78 -20.91
CA SER A 28 -43.27 -13.60 -21.18
C SER A 28 -43.60 -14.60 -20.08
N HIS A 29 -42.59 -15.04 -19.33
CA HIS A 29 -42.76 -16.00 -18.23
C HIS A 29 -42.66 -15.38 -16.83
N ASN A 30 -42.57 -14.05 -16.76
CA ASN A 30 -42.46 -13.29 -15.50
C ASN A 30 -41.24 -13.71 -14.64
N PHE A 31 -40.08 -13.91 -15.30
CA PHE A 31 -38.82 -14.15 -14.64
C PHE A 31 -37.91 -12.93 -14.71
N ASP A 32 -36.95 -12.84 -13.80
CA ASP A 32 -35.83 -11.90 -13.94
C ASP A 32 -34.89 -12.33 -15.08
N HIS A 33 -34.51 -11.40 -15.95
CA HIS A 33 -33.64 -11.71 -17.09
C HIS A 33 -32.27 -12.26 -16.67
N ASN A 34 -31.69 -11.70 -15.59
CA ASN A 34 -30.39 -12.20 -15.09
C ASN A 34 -30.49 -13.64 -14.59
N GLN A 35 -31.64 -14.02 -14.05
CA GLN A 35 -31.93 -15.39 -13.64
C GLN A 35 -31.95 -16.35 -14.83
N ILE A 36 -32.64 -15.96 -15.89
CA ILE A 36 -32.68 -16.74 -17.15
C ILE A 36 -31.29 -16.87 -17.76
N VAL A 37 -30.52 -15.77 -17.83
CA VAL A 37 -29.15 -15.79 -18.34
C VAL A 37 -28.24 -16.69 -17.49
N GLY A 38 -28.35 -16.61 -16.18
CA GLY A 38 -27.58 -17.46 -15.26
C GLY A 38 -27.85 -18.96 -15.45
N VAL A 39 -29.15 -19.33 -15.54
CA VAL A 39 -29.56 -20.71 -15.78
C VAL A 39 -29.15 -21.17 -17.19
N SER A 40 -29.33 -20.35 -18.20
CA SER A 40 -28.91 -20.67 -19.59
C SER A 40 -27.41 -20.96 -19.67
N LYS A 41 -26.56 -20.13 -19.04
CA LYS A 41 -25.11 -20.36 -18.97
C LYS A 41 -24.75 -21.62 -18.19
N SER A 42 -25.50 -21.94 -17.13
CA SER A 42 -25.32 -23.18 -16.39
C SER A 42 -25.67 -24.43 -17.23
N LEU A 43 -26.72 -24.34 -18.03
CA LEU A 43 -27.12 -25.40 -18.98
C LEU A 43 -26.13 -25.54 -20.13
N GLU A 44 -25.55 -24.43 -20.61
CA GLU A 44 -24.49 -24.43 -21.64
C GLU A 44 -23.22 -25.13 -21.13
N ALA A 45 -22.83 -24.87 -19.89
CA ALA A 45 -21.66 -25.52 -19.28
C ALA A 45 -21.78 -27.04 -19.21
N ASP A 46 -23.00 -27.57 -19.13
CA ASP A 46 -23.29 -29.00 -19.16
C ASP A 46 -23.71 -29.50 -20.57
N ALA A 47 -23.52 -28.67 -21.62
CA ALA A 47 -23.82 -28.98 -23.02
C ALA A 47 -25.33 -29.27 -23.31
N TYR A 48 -26.23 -28.87 -22.44
CA TYR A 48 -27.68 -29.00 -22.66
C TYR A 48 -28.24 -28.00 -23.67
N VAL A 49 -27.65 -26.82 -23.72
CA VAL A 49 -28.00 -25.74 -24.65
C VAL A 49 -26.77 -25.11 -25.25
N THR A 50 -26.95 -24.43 -26.37
CA THR A 50 -25.94 -23.59 -27.02
C THR A 50 -26.47 -22.15 -27.00
N LEU A 51 -25.63 -21.20 -26.64
CA LEU A 51 -25.94 -19.79 -26.54
C LEU A 51 -25.28 -18.99 -27.68
N ALA A 52 -26.06 -18.16 -28.35
CA ALA A 52 -25.52 -17.14 -29.25
C ALA A 52 -25.81 -15.76 -28.69
N GLU A 53 -24.76 -14.94 -28.47
CA GLU A 53 -24.90 -13.61 -27.90
C GLU A 53 -25.65 -12.66 -28.82
N LEU A 54 -26.64 -11.98 -28.30
CA LEU A 54 -27.35 -10.90 -28.95
C LEU A 54 -27.02 -9.59 -28.25
N SER A 55 -26.72 -8.56 -29.03
CA SER A 55 -26.39 -7.23 -28.52
C SER A 55 -27.36 -6.21 -29.06
N THR A 56 -28.32 -5.75 -28.27
CA THR A 56 -29.30 -4.75 -28.65
C THR A 56 -28.92 -3.41 -28.02
N GLN A 57 -28.81 -2.39 -28.87
CA GLN A 57 -28.59 -1.02 -28.44
C GLN A 57 -29.93 -0.28 -28.34
N PHE A 58 -30.13 0.47 -27.29
CA PHE A 58 -31.30 1.32 -27.09
C PHE A 58 -30.95 2.55 -26.27
N PHE A 59 -31.77 3.59 -26.40
CA PHE A 59 -31.59 4.82 -25.64
C PHE A 59 -32.45 4.83 -24.39
N VAL A 60 -31.85 5.24 -23.30
CA VAL A 60 -32.55 5.47 -22.01
C VAL A 60 -32.59 6.96 -21.75
N LEU A 61 -33.76 7.43 -21.37
CA LEU A 61 -34.02 8.80 -20.94
C LEU A 61 -33.29 9.06 -19.61
N GLN A 62 -32.55 10.17 -19.53
CA GLN A 62 -31.96 10.63 -18.28
C GLN A 62 -32.97 11.35 -17.40
N LYS A 63 -32.60 11.63 -16.16
CA LYS A 63 -33.49 12.25 -15.16
C LYS A 63 -34.18 13.52 -15.66
N GLU A 64 -33.44 14.40 -16.34
CA GLU A 64 -33.95 15.63 -16.92
C GLU A 64 -34.91 15.35 -18.08
N ALA A 65 -34.63 14.38 -18.93
CA ALA A 65 -35.52 13.98 -20.02
C ALA A 65 -36.84 13.39 -19.52
N ASN A 66 -36.82 12.65 -18.43
CA ASN A 66 -38.07 12.15 -17.79
C ASN A 66 -38.94 13.31 -17.24
N ASP A 67 -38.30 14.36 -16.67
CA ASP A 67 -39.04 15.57 -16.26
C ASP A 67 -39.66 16.31 -17.47
N ILE A 68 -38.92 16.42 -18.57
CA ILE A 68 -39.37 17.02 -19.82
C ILE A 68 -40.54 16.20 -20.40
N ALA A 69 -40.42 14.88 -20.46
CA ALA A 69 -41.49 14.01 -20.96
C ALA A 69 -42.78 14.11 -20.17
N THR A 70 -42.71 14.46 -18.86
CA THR A 70 -43.89 14.60 -17.99
C THR A 70 -44.45 16.02 -17.99
N ASN A 71 -43.60 17.05 -17.98
CA ASN A 71 -43.96 18.44 -17.67
C ASN A 71 -43.75 19.42 -18.83
N GLY A 72 -43.24 18.93 -20.00
CA GLY A 72 -42.85 19.77 -21.13
C GLY A 72 -41.41 20.32 -20.99
N SER A 73 -40.83 20.75 -22.11
CA SER A 73 -39.49 21.29 -22.15
C SER A 73 -39.32 22.58 -21.34
N GLN A 74 -38.10 22.85 -20.89
CA GLN A 74 -37.82 24.06 -20.11
C GLN A 74 -38.13 25.32 -20.88
N GLU A 75 -37.88 25.35 -22.21
CA GLU A 75 -38.21 26.49 -23.08
C GLU A 75 -39.71 26.74 -23.17
N VAL A 76 -40.53 25.73 -23.30
CA VAL A 76 -41.99 25.88 -23.35
C VAL A 76 -42.56 26.28 -21.99
N ARG A 77 -42.05 25.71 -20.90
CA ARG A 77 -42.45 26.12 -19.54
C ARG A 77 -42.12 27.58 -19.26
N VAL A 78 -40.97 28.09 -19.70
CA VAL A 78 -40.62 29.51 -19.62
C VAL A 78 -41.51 30.35 -20.52
N LEU A 79 -41.78 29.92 -21.76
CA LEU A 79 -42.69 30.62 -22.64
C LEU A 79 -44.09 30.78 -22.03
N ASN A 80 -44.65 29.69 -21.50
CA ASN A 80 -45.97 29.71 -20.87
C ASN A 80 -46.02 30.68 -19.67
N ALA A 81 -44.95 30.76 -18.86
CA ALA A 81 -44.87 31.73 -17.76
C ALA A 81 -44.85 33.17 -18.30
N LEU A 82 -44.11 33.42 -19.38
CA LEU A 82 -44.02 34.75 -20.01
C LEU A 82 -45.35 35.15 -20.66
N VAL A 83 -46.04 34.24 -21.34
CA VAL A 83 -47.33 34.46 -21.95
C VAL A 83 -48.40 34.79 -20.87
N LYS A 84 -48.38 34.07 -19.75
CA LYS A 84 -49.25 34.34 -18.59
C LYS A 84 -49.03 35.73 -17.98
N ALA A 85 -47.78 36.24 -18.02
CA ALA A 85 -47.45 37.58 -17.52
C ALA A 85 -47.84 38.72 -18.49
N GLY A 86 -48.16 38.41 -19.76
CA GLY A 86 -48.57 39.36 -20.78
C GLY A 86 -47.49 40.40 -21.14
N ASP A 87 -47.92 41.59 -21.56
CA ASP A 87 -47.05 42.65 -22.05
C ASP A 87 -46.09 43.22 -20.98
N ALA A 88 -46.38 43.04 -19.70
CA ALA A 88 -45.52 43.47 -18.61
C ALA A 88 -44.24 42.65 -18.50
N GLY A 89 -44.25 41.43 -19.04
CA GLY A 89 -43.15 40.49 -18.94
C GLY A 89 -42.76 40.10 -17.52
N LEU A 90 -41.72 39.32 -17.36
CA LEU A 90 -41.17 38.93 -16.07
C LEU A 90 -39.72 39.31 -15.92
N SER A 91 -39.34 39.77 -14.73
CA SER A 91 -37.91 39.91 -14.38
C SER A 91 -37.33 38.51 -14.21
N ILE A 92 -35.98 38.38 -14.34
CA ILE A 92 -35.31 37.10 -14.18
C ILE A 92 -35.58 36.48 -12.80
N ALA A 93 -35.67 37.31 -11.75
CA ALA A 93 -35.97 36.87 -10.40
C ALA A 93 -37.38 36.28 -10.28
N ALA A 94 -38.39 36.98 -10.81
CA ALA A 94 -39.78 36.53 -10.82
C ALA A 94 -39.96 35.23 -11.65
N LEU A 95 -39.27 35.14 -12.79
CA LEU A 95 -39.25 33.93 -13.61
C LEU A 95 -38.61 32.73 -12.86
N GLN A 96 -37.56 32.97 -12.10
CA GLN A 96 -36.93 31.92 -11.27
C GLN A 96 -37.85 31.44 -10.13
N GLU A 97 -38.65 32.33 -9.62
CA GLU A 97 -39.64 32.02 -8.56
C GLU A 97 -40.80 31.18 -9.09
N GLU A 98 -41.26 31.46 -10.32
CA GLU A 98 -42.40 30.77 -10.93
C GLU A 98 -42.04 29.40 -11.54
N VAL A 99 -40.95 29.27 -12.27
CA VAL A 99 -40.58 28.01 -12.96
C VAL A 99 -39.40 27.27 -12.34
N GLY A 100 -38.71 27.85 -11.36
CA GLY A 100 -37.53 27.32 -10.73
C GLY A 100 -36.21 27.81 -11.38
N LYS A 101 -35.16 27.85 -10.60
CA LYS A 101 -33.85 28.46 -10.98
C LYS A 101 -33.16 27.75 -12.16
N ASP A 102 -33.17 26.42 -12.17
CA ASP A 102 -32.53 25.62 -13.20
C ASP A 102 -33.31 25.67 -14.52
N ILE A 103 -34.61 25.54 -14.44
CA ILE A 103 -35.53 25.61 -15.60
C ILE A 103 -35.48 26.96 -16.24
N SER A 104 -35.52 28.05 -15.45
CA SER A 104 -35.48 29.42 -15.95
C SER A 104 -34.17 29.70 -16.69
N LYS A 105 -33.03 29.23 -16.19
CA LYS A 105 -31.71 29.45 -16.78
C LYS A 105 -31.59 28.81 -18.17
N ILE A 106 -31.98 27.55 -18.31
CA ILE A 106 -31.91 26.79 -19.57
C ILE A 106 -33.00 27.27 -20.53
N GLY A 107 -34.24 27.34 -20.06
CA GLY A 107 -35.40 27.70 -20.88
C GLY A 107 -35.33 29.12 -21.42
N MET A 108 -34.91 30.11 -20.63
CA MET A 108 -34.67 31.47 -21.09
C MET A 108 -33.67 31.54 -22.23
N GLY A 109 -32.53 30.81 -22.11
CA GLY A 109 -31.52 30.77 -23.16
C GLY A 109 -32.08 30.24 -24.48
N ASN A 110 -32.88 29.18 -24.41
CA ASN A 110 -33.50 28.55 -25.58
C ASN A 110 -34.65 29.43 -26.14
N CYS A 111 -35.49 30.06 -25.32
CA CYS A 111 -36.51 31.01 -25.77
C CYS A 111 -35.89 32.20 -26.52
N LEU A 112 -34.81 32.76 -26.07
CA LEU A 112 -34.14 33.88 -26.73
C LEU A 112 -33.52 33.40 -28.08
N LYS A 113 -32.88 32.22 -28.10
CA LYS A 113 -32.30 31.61 -29.28
C LYS A 113 -33.35 31.30 -30.35
N ASN A 114 -34.48 30.80 -29.95
CA ASN A 114 -35.59 30.44 -30.85
C ASN A 114 -36.46 31.66 -31.22
N LYS A 115 -36.15 32.87 -30.71
CA LYS A 115 -36.91 34.10 -30.87
C LYS A 115 -38.37 34.03 -30.36
N TRP A 116 -38.61 33.22 -29.36
CA TRP A 116 -39.90 33.11 -28.69
C TRP A 116 -40.09 34.19 -27.64
N ALA A 117 -39.00 34.73 -27.08
CA ALA A 117 -38.98 35.83 -26.16
C ALA A 117 -37.93 36.88 -26.53
N LYS A 118 -38.10 38.12 -26.04
CA LYS A 118 -37.13 39.19 -26.13
C LYS A 118 -36.94 39.84 -24.78
N LYS A 119 -35.75 40.42 -24.59
CA LYS A 119 -35.49 41.28 -23.43
C LYS A 119 -35.91 42.70 -23.77
N ASP A 120 -36.84 43.27 -23.02
CA ASP A 120 -37.23 44.66 -23.15
C ASP A 120 -36.06 45.57 -22.72
N LYS A 121 -35.86 46.66 -23.49
CA LYS A 121 -34.72 47.57 -23.24
C LYS A 121 -34.96 48.56 -22.12
N GLU A 122 -36.23 48.88 -21.84
CA GLU A 122 -36.58 49.90 -20.83
C GLU A 122 -36.76 49.26 -19.44
N SER A 123 -37.54 48.18 -19.34
CA SER A 123 -37.80 47.49 -18.07
C SER A 123 -36.76 46.42 -17.71
N GLY A 124 -36.01 45.93 -18.68
CA GLY A 124 -35.07 44.80 -18.50
C GLY A 124 -35.77 43.45 -18.37
N ASN A 125 -37.09 43.38 -18.45
CA ASN A 125 -37.90 42.16 -18.35
C ASN A 125 -37.83 41.33 -19.62
N LEU A 126 -38.19 40.06 -19.47
CA LEU A 126 -38.39 39.14 -20.59
C LEU A 126 -39.89 39.18 -20.98
N ILE A 127 -40.15 39.39 -22.28
CA ILE A 127 -41.51 39.43 -22.84
C ILE A 127 -41.63 38.36 -23.91
N ALA A 128 -42.74 37.64 -23.95
CA ALA A 128 -43.02 36.68 -25.00
C ALA A 128 -43.28 37.39 -26.34
N ILE A 129 -42.71 36.84 -27.44
CA ILE A 129 -42.97 37.28 -28.81
C ILE A 129 -44.08 36.43 -29.46
N VAL A 130 -44.14 35.16 -29.07
CA VAL A 130 -45.13 34.21 -29.54
C VAL A 130 -46.02 33.74 -28.36
N THR A 131 -47.25 33.43 -28.65
CA THR A 131 -48.22 32.96 -27.64
C THR A 131 -48.22 31.43 -27.51
N GLU A 132 -47.80 30.72 -28.55
CA GLU A 132 -47.68 29.25 -28.59
C GLU A 132 -46.46 28.87 -29.36
N ALA A 133 -45.81 27.75 -28.99
CA ALA A 133 -44.68 27.14 -29.69
C ALA A 133 -44.78 25.63 -29.61
N ASN A 134 -44.37 24.95 -30.68
CA ASN A 134 -44.33 23.50 -30.68
C ASN A 134 -43.17 22.99 -29.79
N ASP A 135 -43.42 22.02 -28.93
CA ASP A 135 -42.43 21.42 -28.03
C ASP A 135 -41.75 20.23 -28.73
N GLU A 136 -40.92 20.53 -29.73
CA GLU A 136 -40.22 19.52 -30.50
C GLU A 136 -39.41 18.54 -29.62
N VAL A 137 -38.85 19.03 -28.48
CA VAL A 137 -38.05 18.20 -27.60
C VAL A 137 -38.94 17.22 -26.83
N TRP A 138 -40.10 17.67 -26.38
CA TRP A 138 -41.07 16.80 -25.73
C TRP A 138 -41.58 15.73 -26.72
N GLU A 139 -41.94 16.12 -27.92
CA GLU A 139 -42.39 15.19 -28.98
C GLU A 139 -41.35 14.12 -29.30
N GLN A 140 -40.12 14.53 -29.46
CA GLN A 140 -38.96 13.60 -29.69
C GLN A 140 -38.76 12.63 -28.57
N LEU A 141 -38.82 13.10 -27.29
CA LEU A 141 -38.65 12.24 -26.13
C LEU A 141 -39.84 11.29 -25.95
N ALA A 142 -41.09 11.77 -26.21
CA ALA A 142 -42.27 10.94 -26.20
C ALA A 142 -42.24 9.84 -27.26
N ALA A 143 -41.82 10.17 -28.48
CA ALA A 143 -41.64 9.19 -29.56
C ALA A 143 -40.59 8.13 -29.21
N LEU A 144 -39.46 8.55 -28.66
CA LEU A 144 -38.41 7.64 -28.25
C LEU A 144 -38.83 6.73 -27.07
N GLN A 145 -39.65 7.26 -26.13
CA GLN A 145 -40.19 6.49 -25.03
C GLN A 145 -41.22 5.46 -25.50
N ALA A 146 -42.11 5.85 -26.43
CA ALA A 146 -43.09 4.96 -27.03
C ALA A 146 -42.47 3.82 -27.83
N ALA A 147 -41.30 4.06 -28.45
CA ALA A 147 -40.51 3.08 -29.14
C ALA A 147 -39.53 2.30 -28.24
N ASN A 148 -39.68 2.40 -26.90
CA ASN A 148 -38.76 1.73 -25.96
C ASN A 148 -37.27 2.02 -26.19
N GLY A 149 -36.94 3.21 -26.62
CA GLY A 149 -35.55 3.64 -26.87
C GLY A 149 -34.94 3.15 -28.18
N ASP A 150 -35.75 2.68 -29.13
CA ASP A 150 -35.23 2.22 -30.43
C ASP A 150 -34.45 3.34 -31.12
N PRO A 151 -33.20 3.09 -31.54
CA PRO A 151 -32.41 4.06 -32.26
C PRO A 151 -33.02 4.58 -33.59
N THR A 152 -33.93 3.81 -34.17
CA THR A 152 -34.61 4.16 -35.43
C THR A 152 -35.85 5.03 -35.25
N ALA A 153 -36.27 5.30 -34.02
CA ALA A 153 -37.50 6.06 -33.69
C ALA A 153 -37.43 7.53 -34.09
N LEU A 154 -36.23 8.08 -34.24
CA LEU A 154 -35.97 9.48 -34.60
C LEU A 154 -34.90 9.56 -35.69
N ASP A 155 -34.89 10.67 -36.43
CA ASP A 155 -33.82 10.97 -37.36
C ASP A 155 -32.48 11.25 -36.64
N ASP A 156 -31.36 11.04 -37.33
CA ASP A 156 -30.02 11.19 -36.78
C ASP A 156 -29.75 12.59 -36.20
N LYS A 157 -30.34 13.64 -36.83
CA LYS A 157 -30.17 15.03 -36.36
C LYS A 157 -30.80 15.26 -35.01
N SER A 158 -32.05 14.77 -34.82
CA SER A 158 -32.79 14.83 -33.55
C SER A 158 -32.09 14.02 -32.46
N MET A 159 -31.63 12.81 -32.80
CA MET A 159 -30.88 11.97 -31.87
C MET A 159 -29.56 12.62 -31.40
N GLN A 160 -28.81 13.25 -32.31
CA GLN A 160 -27.59 13.98 -31.96
C GLN A 160 -27.90 15.22 -31.08
N ALA A 161 -29.01 15.90 -31.36
CA ALA A 161 -29.41 17.06 -30.54
C ALA A 161 -29.73 16.64 -29.08
N LEU A 162 -30.49 15.56 -28.90
CA LEU A 162 -30.81 15.00 -27.61
C LEU A 162 -29.56 14.49 -26.83
N LYS A 163 -28.62 13.85 -27.56
CA LYS A 163 -27.33 13.44 -26.99
C LYS A 163 -26.49 14.63 -26.52
N ARG A 164 -26.39 15.70 -27.33
CA ARG A 164 -25.64 16.92 -26.98
C ARG A 164 -26.21 17.59 -25.74
N ARG A 165 -27.53 17.55 -25.57
CA ARG A 165 -28.20 18.05 -24.37
C ARG A 165 -28.11 17.08 -23.18
N LYS A 166 -27.51 15.90 -23.36
CA LYS A 166 -27.40 14.82 -22.35
C LYS A 166 -28.76 14.32 -21.85
N LEU A 167 -29.79 14.44 -22.66
CA LEU A 167 -31.14 13.99 -22.31
C LEU A 167 -31.28 12.46 -22.47
N ILE A 168 -30.50 11.85 -23.35
CA ILE A 168 -30.52 10.42 -23.61
C ILE A 168 -29.12 9.82 -23.52
N SER A 169 -29.02 8.57 -23.09
CA SER A 169 -27.80 7.78 -23.11
C SER A 169 -28.00 6.46 -23.84
N LEU A 170 -26.99 6.05 -24.62
CA LEU A 170 -27.00 4.75 -25.28
C LEU A 170 -26.65 3.67 -24.27
N VAL A 171 -27.48 2.64 -24.16
CA VAL A 171 -27.27 1.46 -23.34
C VAL A 171 -27.28 0.23 -24.24
N THR A 172 -26.32 -0.66 -24.03
CA THR A 172 -26.26 -1.94 -24.71
C THR A 172 -26.74 -3.03 -23.78
N ARG A 173 -27.79 -3.73 -24.17
CA ARG A 173 -28.30 -4.89 -23.46
C ARG A 173 -27.81 -6.15 -24.14
N LYS A 174 -27.18 -7.04 -23.36
CA LYS A 174 -26.80 -8.37 -23.80
C LYS A 174 -27.89 -9.35 -23.46
N SER A 175 -28.32 -10.10 -24.45
CA SER A 175 -29.23 -11.24 -24.33
C SER A 175 -28.70 -12.40 -25.15
N TYR A 176 -29.39 -13.52 -25.17
CA TYR A 176 -28.91 -14.73 -25.84
C TYR A 176 -30.05 -15.40 -26.60
N THR A 177 -29.74 -15.90 -27.79
CA THR A 177 -30.54 -16.95 -28.43
C THR A 177 -30.14 -18.29 -27.80
N VAL A 178 -31.11 -19.10 -27.41
CA VAL A 178 -30.86 -20.43 -26.79
C VAL A 178 -31.37 -21.49 -27.75
N SER A 179 -30.53 -22.44 -28.10
CA SER A 179 -30.85 -23.63 -28.90
C SER A 179 -30.45 -24.91 -28.15
N ARG A 180 -30.92 -26.07 -28.61
CA ARG A 180 -30.50 -27.34 -28.03
C ARG A 180 -29.00 -27.54 -28.20
N GLY A 181 -28.38 -28.00 -27.12
CA GLY A 181 -27.00 -28.48 -27.15
C GLY A 181 -26.92 -29.97 -27.47
N PRO A 182 -25.71 -30.53 -27.64
CA PRO A 182 -25.50 -31.93 -27.97
C PRO A 182 -26.03 -32.92 -26.91
N ASP A 183 -25.99 -32.52 -25.64
CA ASP A 183 -26.43 -33.37 -24.52
C ASP A 183 -27.83 -32.99 -24.00
N TYR A 184 -28.66 -32.34 -24.85
CA TYR A 184 -29.98 -31.95 -24.45
C TYR A 184 -30.84 -33.10 -23.97
N GLN A 185 -31.48 -32.94 -22.83
CA GLN A 185 -32.51 -33.79 -22.26
C GLN A 185 -33.65 -32.96 -21.65
N PRO A 186 -34.92 -33.42 -21.66
CA PRO A 186 -36.03 -32.69 -21.10
C PRO A 186 -35.90 -32.38 -19.60
N LYS A 187 -35.07 -33.16 -18.90
CA LYS A 187 -34.77 -32.95 -17.49
C LYS A 187 -33.26 -33.05 -17.27
N ARG A 188 -32.70 -32.05 -16.61
CA ARG A 188 -31.27 -32.04 -16.32
C ARG A 188 -30.89 -33.06 -15.26
N VAL A 189 -29.92 -33.89 -15.60
CA VAL A 189 -29.26 -34.79 -14.64
C VAL A 189 -28.05 -34.03 -14.08
N LYS A 190 -28.10 -33.64 -12.81
CA LYS A 190 -26.97 -32.96 -12.15
C LYS A 190 -25.84 -33.97 -11.95
N LYS A 191 -24.75 -33.77 -12.68
CA LYS A 191 -23.50 -34.55 -12.49
C LYS A 191 -22.88 -34.19 -11.13
N ALA A 192 -22.42 -35.14 -10.35
CA ALA A 192 -21.74 -34.92 -9.10
C ALA A 192 -20.36 -34.27 -9.35
N ALA A 193 -20.01 -33.25 -8.55
CA ALA A 193 -18.69 -32.58 -8.64
C ALA A 193 -17.61 -33.35 -7.88
N ASP A 194 -17.98 -33.93 -6.74
CA ASP A 194 -17.06 -34.60 -5.82
C ASP A 194 -17.60 -35.95 -5.33
N LEU A 195 -16.69 -36.78 -4.89
CA LEU A 195 -16.99 -38.04 -4.25
C LEU A 195 -17.19 -37.83 -2.75
N THR A 196 -18.41 -38.03 -2.24
CA THR A 196 -18.71 -37.84 -0.81
C THR A 196 -18.55 -39.15 -0.02
N LYS A 197 -18.40 -39.04 1.31
CA LYS A 197 -18.31 -40.19 2.19
C LYS A 197 -19.59 -41.07 2.11
N GLU A 198 -20.77 -40.42 2.06
CA GLU A 198 -22.05 -41.10 1.93
C GLU A 198 -22.15 -41.90 0.63
N MET A 199 -21.59 -41.40 -0.46
CA MET A 199 -21.52 -42.10 -1.73
C MET A 199 -20.60 -43.36 -1.64
N LEU A 200 -19.52 -43.27 -0.89
CA LEU A 200 -18.61 -44.39 -0.66
C LEU A 200 -19.28 -45.44 0.21
N ASP A 201 -19.90 -45.05 1.32
CA ASP A 201 -20.53 -45.95 2.28
C ASP A 201 -21.74 -46.65 1.67
N SER A 202 -22.54 -45.97 0.83
CA SER A 202 -23.71 -46.56 0.14
C SER A 202 -23.37 -47.26 -1.15
N GLY A 203 -22.17 -47.08 -1.70
CA GLY A 203 -21.77 -47.60 -3.01
C GLY A 203 -22.44 -46.90 -4.19
N SER A 204 -23.20 -45.80 -3.96
CA SER A 204 -23.95 -45.07 -5.01
C SER A 204 -23.03 -44.39 -6.04
N TYR A 205 -21.76 -44.18 -5.72
CA TYR A 205 -20.77 -43.64 -6.67
C TYR A 205 -20.65 -44.50 -7.95
N LYS A 206 -20.97 -45.80 -7.90
CA LYS A 206 -20.89 -46.69 -9.05
C LYS A 206 -21.93 -46.39 -10.13
N THR A 207 -23.04 -45.75 -9.75
CA THR A 207 -24.16 -45.39 -10.64
C THR A 207 -24.31 -43.89 -10.84
N THR A 208 -23.54 -43.08 -10.11
CA THR A 208 -23.57 -41.61 -10.20
C THR A 208 -22.70 -41.15 -11.36
N THR A 209 -23.24 -40.27 -12.19
CA THR A 209 -22.47 -39.59 -13.24
C THR A 209 -21.71 -38.43 -12.65
N PHE A 210 -20.39 -38.44 -12.80
CA PHE A 210 -19.52 -37.34 -12.34
C PHE A 210 -19.24 -36.36 -13.48
N LYS A 211 -18.95 -35.11 -13.11
CA LYS A 211 -18.40 -34.13 -14.04
C LYS A 211 -17.03 -34.59 -14.51
N GLU A 212 -16.72 -34.36 -15.78
CA GLU A 212 -15.36 -34.57 -16.27
C GLU A 212 -14.38 -33.62 -15.57
N TYR A 213 -13.24 -34.18 -15.18
CA TYR A 213 -12.20 -33.42 -14.54
C TYR A 213 -11.43 -32.61 -15.59
N ASN A 214 -11.42 -31.28 -15.44
CA ASN A 214 -10.68 -30.42 -16.33
C ASN A 214 -9.22 -30.28 -15.86
N PHE A 215 -8.35 -31.09 -16.40
CA PHE A 215 -6.90 -31.05 -16.11
C PHE A 215 -6.19 -29.80 -16.67
N GLN A 216 -6.85 -29.07 -17.55
CA GLN A 216 -6.28 -27.83 -18.13
C GLN A 216 -6.67 -26.57 -17.34
N THR A 217 -7.51 -26.71 -16.32
CA THR A 217 -7.82 -25.59 -15.44
C THR A 217 -6.57 -25.22 -14.67
N LEU A 218 -5.96 -24.12 -15.10
CA LEU A 218 -4.95 -23.44 -14.30
C LEU A 218 -5.66 -22.82 -13.11
N GLY A 219 -5.28 -23.20 -11.90
CA GLY A 219 -5.76 -22.54 -10.69
C GLY A 219 -5.48 -21.03 -10.75
N GLU A 220 -6.13 -20.27 -9.88
CA GLU A 220 -5.80 -18.87 -9.72
C GLU A 220 -4.31 -18.73 -9.38
N SER A 221 -3.60 -17.87 -10.11
CA SER A 221 -2.20 -17.61 -9.84
C SER A 221 -2.06 -17.02 -8.45
N VAL A 222 -1.52 -17.81 -7.53
CA VAL A 222 -1.17 -17.31 -6.21
C VAL A 222 0.01 -16.36 -6.38
N GLY A 223 -0.24 -15.09 -6.23
CA GLY A 223 0.80 -14.08 -6.25
C GLY A 223 1.87 -14.40 -5.20
N GLY A 224 3.14 -14.31 -5.56
CA GLY A 224 4.25 -14.41 -4.61
C GLY A 224 4.24 -13.27 -3.60
N GLY A 225 5.04 -13.41 -2.54
CA GLY A 225 5.27 -12.31 -1.60
C GLY A 225 6.08 -11.18 -2.24
N TYR A 226 6.01 -10.02 -1.62
CA TYR A 226 6.78 -8.83 -2.01
C TYR A 226 7.66 -8.39 -0.85
N LEU A 227 8.92 -8.05 -1.15
CA LEU A 227 9.80 -7.50 -0.12
C LEU A 227 9.36 -6.08 0.25
N HIS A 228 9.24 -5.84 1.54
CA HIS A 228 9.06 -4.49 2.08
C HIS A 228 10.25 -3.59 1.70
N PRO A 229 10.07 -2.27 1.48
CA PRO A 229 11.17 -1.35 1.17
C PRO A 229 12.39 -1.45 2.11
N LEU A 230 12.16 -1.54 3.42
CA LEU A 230 13.25 -1.76 4.40
C LEU A 230 14.04 -3.04 4.14
N LEU A 231 13.37 -4.14 3.76
CA LEU A 231 14.05 -5.39 3.48
C LEU A 231 14.87 -5.34 2.19
N LYS A 232 14.44 -4.55 1.21
CA LYS A 232 15.21 -4.30 -0.02
C LYS A 232 16.49 -3.52 0.29
N VAL A 233 16.38 -2.45 1.08
CA VAL A 233 17.54 -1.65 1.52
C VAL A 233 18.47 -2.49 2.41
N ARG A 234 17.90 -3.29 3.34
CA ARG A 234 18.69 -4.22 4.16
C ARG A 234 19.50 -5.19 3.31
N ALA A 235 18.89 -5.78 2.30
CA ALA A 235 19.57 -6.72 1.39
C ALA A 235 20.72 -6.03 0.63
N GLU A 236 20.53 -4.80 0.20
CA GLU A 236 21.55 -4.03 -0.50
C GLU A 236 22.71 -3.64 0.44
N PHE A 237 22.43 -3.15 1.63
CA PHE A 237 23.47 -2.84 2.63
C PHE A 237 24.26 -4.08 3.03
N ARG A 238 23.56 -5.19 3.26
CA ARG A 238 24.19 -6.50 3.54
C ARG A 238 25.17 -6.88 2.45
N LYS A 239 24.75 -6.79 1.18
CA LYS A 239 25.59 -7.11 0.03
C LYS A 239 26.84 -6.22 -0.03
N ILE A 240 26.67 -4.91 0.19
CA ILE A 240 27.79 -3.94 0.19
C ILE A 240 28.79 -4.27 1.30
N LEU A 241 28.33 -4.51 2.53
CA LEU A 241 29.18 -4.84 3.67
C LEU A 241 29.93 -6.16 3.46
N MET A 242 29.26 -7.18 2.93
CA MET A 242 29.93 -8.45 2.55
C MET A 242 30.99 -8.24 1.47
N GLN A 243 30.73 -7.39 0.46
CA GLN A 243 31.73 -7.04 -0.56
C GLN A 243 32.92 -6.26 0.00
N MET A 244 32.76 -5.59 1.14
CA MET A 244 33.83 -4.92 1.87
C MET A 244 34.57 -5.87 2.83
N GLY A 245 34.23 -7.16 2.83
CA GLY A 245 34.90 -8.19 3.64
C GLY A 245 34.38 -8.28 5.07
N PHE A 246 33.15 -7.82 5.34
CA PHE A 246 32.51 -7.94 6.66
C PHE A 246 31.72 -9.25 6.77
N GLU A 247 31.69 -9.82 7.96
CA GLU A 247 30.89 -10.97 8.37
C GLU A 247 29.67 -10.52 9.18
N GLU A 248 28.48 -11.10 8.89
CA GLU A 248 27.23 -10.76 9.58
C GLU A 248 27.16 -11.41 10.95
N MET A 249 26.98 -10.61 12.00
CA MET A 249 26.83 -11.08 13.37
C MET A 249 25.43 -11.68 13.59
N PRO A 250 25.28 -12.73 14.43
CA PRO A 250 23.99 -13.30 14.78
C PRO A 250 23.18 -12.35 15.67
N THR A 251 22.04 -11.87 15.20
CA THR A 251 21.22 -10.85 15.89
C THR A 251 19.85 -11.37 16.35
N SER A 252 19.64 -12.67 16.38
CA SER A 252 18.33 -13.30 16.64
C SER A 252 17.79 -13.08 18.08
N LYS A 253 18.60 -12.61 19.02
CA LYS A 253 18.20 -12.33 20.40
C LYS A 253 17.88 -10.85 20.58
N TRP A 254 16.63 -10.51 20.83
CA TRP A 254 16.22 -9.12 21.10
C TRP A 254 16.24 -8.76 22.58
N VAL A 255 16.09 -9.77 23.44
CA VAL A 255 16.21 -9.60 24.89
C VAL A 255 17.67 -9.80 25.27
N GLU A 256 18.23 -8.81 25.96
CA GLU A 256 19.59 -8.83 26.46
C GLU A 256 19.62 -8.44 27.94
N SER A 257 20.71 -8.76 28.63
CA SER A 257 20.94 -8.23 29.96
C SER A 257 21.49 -6.80 29.91
N SER A 258 21.23 -6.01 30.96
CA SER A 258 21.89 -4.71 31.15
C SER A 258 23.40 -4.82 31.09
N PHE A 259 23.97 -5.95 31.55
CA PHE A 259 25.38 -6.21 31.45
C PHE A 259 25.91 -6.10 30.02
N TRP A 260 25.35 -6.86 29.08
CA TRP A 260 25.77 -6.83 27.69
C TRP A 260 25.38 -5.56 26.96
N ASN A 261 24.23 -4.97 27.33
CA ASN A 261 23.73 -3.77 26.66
C ASN A 261 24.42 -2.48 27.10
N PHE A 262 24.95 -2.43 28.34
CA PHE A 262 25.51 -1.22 28.92
C PHE A 262 26.84 -1.44 29.65
N ASP A 263 26.90 -2.36 30.62
CA ASP A 263 28.06 -2.47 31.50
C ASP A 263 29.32 -2.90 30.79
N SER A 264 29.20 -3.88 29.88
CA SER A 264 30.30 -4.34 29.03
C SER A 264 30.83 -3.27 28.07
N LEU A 265 30.06 -2.21 27.85
CA LEU A 265 30.40 -1.04 27.04
C LEU A 265 30.96 0.11 27.89
N PHE A 266 31.29 -0.14 29.14
CA PHE A 266 31.75 0.87 30.06
C PHE A 266 30.78 2.06 30.26
N GLN A 267 29.48 1.84 30.10
CA GLN A 267 28.45 2.86 30.36
C GLN A 267 28.03 2.81 31.84
N PRO A 268 28.16 3.90 32.63
CA PRO A 268 27.90 3.88 34.06
C PRO A 268 26.45 3.50 34.40
N GLN A 269 26.25 2.84 35.51
CA GLN A 269 24.90 2.38 35.95
C GLN A 269 23.93 3.51 36.22
N SER A 270 24.41 4.72 36.51
CA SER A 270 23.62 5.94 36.71
C SER A 270 23.36 6.73 35.43
N HIS A 271 23.77 6.19 34.26
CA HIS A 271 23.57 6.91 32.98
C HIS A 271 22.08 7.05 32.65
N PRO A 272 21.61 8.25 32.18
CA PRO A 272 20.19 8.48 31.87
C PRO A 272 19.59 7.49 30.87
N ALA A 273 20.33 7.03 29.88
CA ALA A 273 19.87 6.05 28.89
C ALA A 273 19.45 4.70 29.50
N ARG A 274 19.81 4.42 30.76
CA ARG A 274 19.36 3.24 31.51
C ARG A 274 18.04 3.47 32.24
N ASP A 275 17.47 4.68 32.18
CA ASP A 275 16.18 4.96 32.77
C ASP A 275 15.06 4.19 32.04
N ALA A 276 14.01 3.85 32.76
CA ALA A 276 12.80 3.24 32.20
C ALA A 276 12.07 4.16 31.19
N HIS A 277 12.41 5.46 31.18
CA HIS A 277 11.91 6.38 30.16
C HIS A 277 12.54 6.17 28.78
N ASP A 278 13.76 5.62 28.72
CA ASP A 278 14.51 5.41 27.47
C ASP A 278 14.68 3.92 27.12
N THR A 279 14.50 3.03 28.09
CA THR A 279 14.76 1.58 27.95
C THR A 279 13.54 0.75 28.34
N PHE A 280 13.18 -0.24 27.53
CA PHE A 280 12.16 -1.23 27.85
C PHE A 280 12.76 -2.38 28.65
N PHE A 281 12.49 -2.41 29.95
CA PHE A 281 12.85 -3.53 30.81
C PHE A 281 11.81 -4.64 30.73
N ILE A 282 12.26 -5.90 30.80
CA ILE A 282 11.40 -7.08 30.79
C ILE A 282 10.91 -7.35 32.21
N LYS A 283 9.59 -7.52 32.35
CA LYS A 283 8.97 -7.83 33.66
C LYS A 283 9.19 -9.27 34.04
N GLU A 284 9.15 -10.21 33.10
CA GLU A 284 9.29 -11.65 33.37
C GLU A 284 9.86 -12.38 32.14
N PRO A 285 11.03 -13.05 32.27
CA PRO A 285 11.92 -13.02 33.44
C PRO A 285 12.62 -11.66 33.62
N ALA A 286 12.60 -11.10 34.82
CA ALA A 286 13.14 -9.76 35.09
C ALA A 286 14.68 -9.70 35.01
N ALA A 287 15.34 -10.82 35.28
CA ALA A 287 16.80 -10.91 35.34
C ALA A 287 17.33 -12.08 34.52
N THR A 288 18.53 -11.91 33.98
CA THR A 288 19.29 -13.00 33.36
C THR A 288 19.86 -13.95 34.41
N VAL A 289 20.05 -15.19 33.98
CA VAL A 289 20.65 -16.22 34.86
C VAL A 289 22.11 -16.52 34.51
N SER A 290 22.61 -15.97 33.40
CA SER A 290 23.91 -16.35 32.85
C SER A 290 24.67 -15.14 32.29
N VAL A 291 25.71 -14.77 32.98
CA VAL A 291 26.79 -13.88 32.53
C VAL A 291 28.10 -14.57 32.88
N PRO A 292 29.16 -14.55 32.01
CA PRO A 292 30.46 -15.13 32.41
C PRO A 292 31.02 -14.42 33.64
N GLU A 293 31.15 -15.15 34.77
CA GLU A 293 31.44 -14.57 36.06
C GLU A 293 32.82 -13.89 36.11
N ASP A 294 33.82 -14.50 35.50
CA ASP A 294 35.16 -13.94 35.39
C ASP A 294 35.18 -12.61 34.62
N TYR A 295 34.39 -12.52 33.56
CA TYR A 295 34.26 -11.30 32.78
C TYR A 295 33.45 -10.24 33.53
N TYR A 296 32.40 -10.65 34.24
CA TYR A 296 31.62 -9.77 35.10
C TYR A 296 32.51 -9.10 36.16
N GLU A 297 33.36 -9.85 36.85
CA GLU A 297 34.24 -9.28 37.89
C GLU A 297 35.29 -8.32 37.29
N ARG A 298 35.82 -8.60 36.07
CA ARG A 298 36.72 -7.67 35.37
C ARG A 298 36.03 -6.36 34.98
N VAL A 299 34.79 -6.44 34.45
CA VAL A 299 33.97 -5.27 34.11
C VAL A 299 33.64 -4.46 35.36
N LYS A 300 33.19 -5.10 36.45
CA LYS A 300 32.92 -4.48 37.72
C LYS A 300 34.15 -3.71 38.24
N THR A 301 35.30 -4.36 38.29
CA THR A 301 36.57 -3.74 38.70
C THR A 301 36.91 -2.51 37.86
N MET A 302 36.71 -2.60 36.55
CA MET A 302 36.95 -1.49 35.63
C MET A 302 36.02 -0.30 35.93
N HIS A 303 34.76 -0.54 36.25
CA HIS A 303 33.81 0.51 36.61
C HIS A 303 34.12 1.13 37.96
N GLU A 304 34.45 0.33 38.99
CA GLU A 304 34.70 0.77 40.34
C GLU A 304 36.06 1.46 40.52
N SER A 305 37.11 0.81 40.02
CA SER A 305 38.49 1.18 40.35
C SER A 305 39.31 1.58 39.11
N GLY A 306 38.81 1.26 37.91
CA GLY A 306 39.52 1.50 36.68
C GLY A 306 40.54 0.43 36.35
N GLY A 307 41.44 0.75 35.44
CA GLY A 307 42.49 -0.09 34.88
C GLY A 307 42.95 0.46 33.53
N SER A 308 44.07 0.00 33.02
CA SER A 308 44.64 0.46 31.72
C SER A 308 44.74 2.00 31.61
N GLY A 309 45.16 2.64 32.70
CA GLY A 309 45.28 4.10 32.80
C GLY A 309 43.98 4.85 33.17
N SER A 310 42.87 4.17 33.25
CA SER A 310 41.57 4.73 33.71
C SER A 310 41.46 4.66 35.21
N ILE A 311 40.75 5.63 35.80
CA ILE A 311 40.40 5.66 37.23
C ILE A 311 39.02 5.08 37.53
N GLY A 312 38.30 4.58 36.52
CA GLY A 312 36.92 4.13 36.60
C GLY A 312 35.95 5.25 36.97
N TYR A 313 34.74 4.88 37.34
CA TYR A 313 33.71 5.82 37.78
C TYR A 313 33.64 6.00 39.31
N ARG A 314 34.29 5.13 40.09
CA ARG A 314 34.38 5.19 41.56
C ARG A 314 33.03 5.12 42.28
N TYR A 315 32.09 4.34 41.73
CA TYR A 315 30.82 4.05 42.37
C TYR A 315 30.72 2.55 42.70
N ASP A 316 29.81 2.22 43.60
CA ASP A 316 29.53 0.85 44.03
C ASP A 316 28.71 0.13 42.97
N PHE A 317 29.34 -0.80 42.24
CA PHE A 317 28.74 -1.50 41.11
C PHE A 317 27.73 -2.55 41.58
N LYS A 318 26.46 -2.41 41.17
CA LYS A 318 25.34 -3.26 41.59
C LYS A 318 25.07 -4.38 40.60
N ARG A 319 25.15 -5.63 41.12
CA ARG A 319 24.85 -6.83 40.35
C ARG A 319 23.41 -6.86 39.85
N GLU A 320 22.47 -6.44 40.71
CA GLU A 320 21.04 -6.43 40.36
C GLU A 320 20.76 -5.54 39.14
N GLU A 321 21.46 -4.41 39.01
CA GLU A 321 21.33 -3.52 37.88
C GLU A 321 21.92 -4.14 36.59
N ALA A 322 23.05 -4.82 36.68
CA ALA A 322 23.70 -5.48 35.57
C ALA A 322 22.88 -6.67 35.00
N PHE A 323 22.14 -7.34 35.84
CA PHE A 323 21.40 -8.57 35.48
C PHE A 323 19.98 -8.31 35.02
N LYS A 324 19.45 -7.08 35.05
CA LYS A 324 18.13 -6.75 34.53
C LYS A 324 18.05 -7.10 33.02
N ASN A 325 16.97 -7.78 32.65
CA ASN A 325 16.65 -8.03 31.24
C ASN A 325 15.92 -6.85 30.62
N LEU A 326 16.26 -6.56 29.38
CA LEU A 326 15.70 -5.47 28.60
C LEU A 326 15.59 -5.83 27.12
N LEU A 327 14.81 -5.07 26.36
CA LEU A 327 14.91 -5.08 24.91
C LEU A 327 16.14 -4.25 24.50
N ARG A 328 17.07 -4.83 23.75
CA ARG A 328 18.33 -4.17 23.39
C ARG A 328 18.10 -2.79 22.75
N THR A 329 18.79 -1.78 23.25
CA THR A 329 18.66 -0.40 22.78
C THR A 329 19.54 -0.10 21.56
N HIS A 330 20.50 -0.97 21.28
CA HIS A 330 21.42 -0.94 20.14
C HIS A 330 22.00 -2.34 19.88
N THR A 331 22.53 -2.54 18.68
CA THR A 331 23.17 -3.81 18.29
C THR A 331 24.59 -3.95 18.84
N THR A 332 25.17 -2.90 19.46
CA THR A 332 26.47 -2.94 20.11
C THR A 332 26.52 -3.95 21.26
N ALA A 333 25.36 -4.30 21.84
CA ALA A 333 25.26 -5.42 22.78
C ALA A 333 25.73 -6.75 22.16
N ILE A 334 25.46 -6.98 20.87
CA ILE A 334 25.93 -8.15 20.13
C ILE A 334 27.41 -7.98 19.79
N SER A 335 27.83 -6.77 19.39
CA SER A 335 29.24 -6.46 19.11
C SER A 335 30.12 -6.76 20.31
N SER A 336 29.69 -6.42 21.53
CA SER A 336 30.43 -6.73 22.76
C SER A 336 30.55 -8.24 22.99
N GLN A 337 29.49 -9.02 22.74
CA GLN A 337 29.53 -10.49 22.86
C GLN A 337 30.47 -11.12 21.80
N MET A 338 30.44 -10.60 20.58
CA MET A 338 31.34 -11.08 19.52
C MET A 338 32.80 -10.75 19.79
N LEU A 339 33.11 -9.55 20.29
CA LEU A 339 34.45 -9.16 20.69
C LEU A 339 34.94 -9.99 21.89
N TYR A 340 34.09 -10.27 22.88
CA TYR A 340 34.43 -11.17 23.97
C TYR A 340 34.76 -12.59 23.48
N LYS A 341 33.98 -13.13 22.55
CA LYS A 341 34.28 -14.42 21.91
C LYS A 341 35.60 -14.38 21.14
N LEU A 342 35.84 -13.31 20.35
CA LEU A 342 37.06 -13.11 19.57
C LEU A 342 38.30 -13.04 20.47
N ALA A 343 38.17 -12.43 21.65
CA ALA A 343 39.26 -12.36 22.64
C ALA A 343 39.57 -13.71 23.29
N ASN A 344 38.59 -14.59 23.44
CA ASN A 344 38.71 -15.84 24.21
C ASN A 344 38.63 -17.10 23.33
N GLN A 345 38.80 -16.98 22.02
CA GLN A 345 38.81 -18.11 21.08
C GLN A 345 40.13 -18.88 21.13
N GLU A 346 40.09 -20.15 20.74
CA GLU A 346 41.30 -20.95 20.55
C GLU A 346 42.20 -20.31 19.47
N GLY A 347 43.51 -20.25 19.72
CA GLY A 347 44.49 -19.62 18.81
C GLY A 347 44.66 -18.11 19.01
N GLY A 348 43.96 -17.51 20.00
CA GLY A 348 44.09 -16.10 20.33
C GLY A 348 43.36 -15.15 19.36
N PHE A 349 43.61 -13.85 19.55
CA PHE A 349 42.99 -12.81 18.72
C PHE A 349 43.40 -12.92 17.26
N GLN A 350 42.40 -12.81 16.36
CA GLN A 350 42.59 -12.66 14.91
C GLN A 350 41.83 -11.41 14.44
N PRO A 351 42.36 -10.63 13.47
CA PRO A 351 41.66 -9.50 12.90
C PRO A 351 40.30 -9.89 12.35
N ALA A 352 39.26 -9.08 12.64
CA ALA A 352 37.89 -9.37 12.25
C ALA A 352 37.17 -8.10 11.81
N ARG A 353 36.20 -8.28 10.91
CA ARG A 353 35.28 -7.24 10.43
C ARG A 353 33.86 -7.77 10.56
N TYR A 354 33.10 -7.18 11.45
CA TYR A 354 31.73 -7.62 11.74
C TYR A 354 30.72 -6.53 11.42
N PHE A 355 29.52 -6.94 11.02
CA PHE A 355 28.38 -6.04 10.90
C PHE A 355 27.09 -6.70 11.40
N SER A 356 26.11 -5.86 11.73
CA SER A 356 24.75 -6.29 12.04
C SER A 356 23.73 -5.34 11.43
N ILE A 357 22.57 -5.88 11.05
CA ILE A 357 21.41 -5.09 10.60
C ILE A 357 20.17 -5.72 11.23
N ASP A 358 19.68 -5.16 12.33
CA ASP A 358 18.50 -5.70 13.01
C ASP A 358 17.82 -4.66 13.92
N ARG A 359 16.70 -5.06 14.48
CA ARG A 359 15.85 -4.23 15.34
C ARG A 359 16.53 -3.89 16.64
N VAL A 360 16.28 -2.67 17.05
CA VAL A 360 16.60 -2.12 18.38
C VAL A 360 15.38 -1.40 18.93
N PHE A 361 15.32 -1.20 20.23
CA PHE A 361 14.14 -0.73 20.93
C PHE A 361 14.50 0.42 21.85
N ARG A 362 13.74 1.53 21.77
CA ARG A 362 13.90 2.69 22.63
C ARG A 362 12.54 3.22 23.05
N ASN A 363 12.38 3.52 24.30
CA ASN A 363 11.14 4.08 24.84
C ASN A 363 11.08 5.59 24.57
N GLU A 364 10.98 5.96 23.30
CA GLU A 364 10.95 7.35 22.85
C GLU A 364 9.51 7.78 22.51
N THR A 365 9.27 9.09 22.57
CA THR A 365 8.01 9.66 22.07
C THR A 365 7.92 9.48 20.56
N MET A 366 6.85 8.81 20.09
CA MET A 366 6.63 8.56 18.66
C MET A 366 6.20 9.82 17.92
N ASP A 367 6.98 10.22 16.94
CA ASP A 367 6.69 11.33 16.03
C ASP A 367 6.88 10.95 14.55
N ALA A 368 7.09 11.92 13.67
CA ALA A 368 7.32 11.69 12.24
C ALA A 368 8.69 11.04 11.94
N THR A 369 9.63 11.07 12.89
CA THR A 369 11.02 10.66 12.72
C THR A 369 11.47 9.60 13.71
N HIS A 370 10.67 9.32 14.77
CA HIS A 370 10.99 8.39 15.85
C HIS A 370 9.89 7.34 16.05
N LEU A 371 10.33 6.10 16.24
CA LEU A 371 9.51 4.96 16.64
C LEU A 371 10.14 4.26 17.84
N CYS A 372 9.32 3.55 18.62
CA CYS A 372 9.82 2.74 19.76
C CYS A 372 10.69 1.56 19.32
N GLU A 373 10.63 1.16 18.06
CA GLU A 373 11.53 0.18 17.44
C GLU A 373 11.98 0.69 16.06
N PHE A 374 13.22 0.41 15.71
CA PHE A 374 13.79 0.71 14.40
C PHE A 374 14.95 -0.26 14.13
N HIS A 375 15.52 -0.21 12.92
CA HIS A 375 16.64 -1.07 12.56
C HIS A 375 17.95 -0.28 12.63
N GLN A 376 18.91 -0.81 13.37
CA GLN A 376 20.27 -0.28 13.40
C GLN A 376 21.16 -1.10 12.46
N VAL A 377 21.93 -0.39 11.66
CA VAL A 377 23.07 -0.94 10.92
C VAL A 377 24.32 -0.59 11.70
N GLU A 378 25.06 -1.58 12.13
CA GLU A 378 26.31 -1.41 12.85
C GLU A 378 27.43 -2.15 12.15
N GLY A 379 28.60 -1.55 12.10
CA GLY A 379 29.79 -2.21 11.64
C GLY A 379 30.95 -1.94 12.59
N LEU A 380 31.84 -2.91 12.74
CA LEU A 380 33.07 -2.77 13.48
C LEU A 380 34.25 -3.47 12.76
N VAL A 381 35.44 -2.95 12.98
CA VAL A 381 36.70 -3.60 12.60
C VAL A 381 37.55 -3.70 13.85
N ALA A 382 38.00 -4.91 14.16
CA ALA A 382 38.96 -5.18 15.23
C ALA A 382 40.29 -5.60 14.57
N ASP A 383 41.37 -4.84 14.77
CA ASP A 383 42.68 -5.12 14.21
C ASP A 383 43.75 -4.42 15.05
N TYR A 384 45.00 -4.74 14.74
CA TYR A 384 46.16 -4.13 15.38
C TYR A 384 46.35 -2.68 14.93
N ASN A 385 46.59 -1.78 15.89
CA ASN A 385 46.99 -0.38 15.64
C ASN A 385 46.09 0.44 14.73
N LEU A 386 44.78 0.12 14.66
CA LEU A 386 43.82 0.92 13.92
C LEU A 386 43.82 2.38 14.40
N SER A 387 43.60 3.29 13.48
CA SER A 387 43.57 4.71 13.70
C SER A 387 42.16 5.30 13.37
N LEU A 388 41.95 6.56 13.75
CA LEU A 388 40.77 7.31 13.36
C LEU A 388 40.66 7.48 11.82
N GLY A 389 41.80 7.53 11.12
CA GLY A 389 41.86 7.56 9.65
C GLY A 389 41.27 6.31 9.02
N ASP A 390 41.58 5.13 9.61
CA ASP A 390 41.00 3.85 9.15
C ASP A 390 39.47 3.81 9.31
N LEU A 391 38.94 4.40 10.40
CA LEU A 391 37.51 4.54 10.61
C LEU A 391 36.88 5.42 9.54
N ILE A 392 37.44 6.61 9.31
CA ILE A 392 36.95 7.57 8.30
C ILE A 392 36.97 6.92 6.92
N GLY A 393 38.09 6.32 6.51
CA GLY A 393 38.21 5.65 5.20
C GLY A 393 37.23 4.49 5.00
N THR A 394 36.96 3.72 6.06
CA THR A 394 35.97 2.63 6.03
C THR A 394 34.57 3.17 5.83
N ILE A 395 34.19 4.22 6.56
CA ILE A 395 32.89 4.89 6.47
C ILE A 395 32.71 5.54 5.09
N GLU A 396 33.71 6.27 4.59
CA GLU A 396 33.66 6.88 3.25
C GLU A 396 33.49 5.83 2.16
N THR A 397 34.19 4.70 2.27
CA THR A 397 34.07 3.59 1.32
C THR A 397 32.66 3.01 1.32
N PHE A 398 32.05 2.82 2.49
CA PHE A 398 30.68 2.34 2.60
C PHE A 398 29.69 3.33 1.98
N PHE A 399 29.77 4.61 2.37
CA PHE A 399 28.84 5.63 1.89
C PHE A 399 29.00 5.91 0.38
N LYS A 400 30.21 5.86 -0.16
CA LYS A 400 30.44 5.94 -1.61
C LYS A 400 29.71 4.83 -2.36
N LYS A 401 29.72 3.60 -1.83
CA LYS A 401 29.00 2.45 -2.45
C LYS A 401 27.48 2.59 -2.41
N ILE A 402 26.92 3.37 -1.50
CA ILE A 402 25.48 3.69 -1.46
C ILE A 402 25.13 5.03 -2.14
N GLY A 403 26.10 5.66 -2.83
CA GLY A 403 25.89 6.89 -3.60
C GLY A 403 25.94 8.20 -2.79
N ILE A 404 26.41 8.16 -1.54
CA ILE A 404 26.56 9.38 -0.70
C ILE A 404 28.05 9.74 -0.64
N THR A 405 28.47 10.72 -1.44
CA THR A 405 29.87 11.12 -1.58
C THR A 405 30.27 12.32 -0.72
N LYS A 406 29.28 13.15 -0.32
CA LYS A 406 29.54 14.35 0.50
C LYS A 406 29.29 14.03 1.97
N LEU A 407 30.38 13.77 2.71
CA LEU A 407 30.37 13.48 4.14
C LEU A 407 31.07 14.59 4.94
N ARG A 408 30.64 14.75 6.19
CA ARG A 408 31.33 15.56 7.21
C ARG A 408 31.34 14.78 8.53
N PHE A 409 32.46 14.83 9.22
CA PHE A 409 32.65 14.26 10.55
C PHE A 409 32.76 15.38 11.56
N LYS A 410 32.04 15.28 12.66
CA LYS A 410 32.11 16.22 13.79
C LYS A 410 32.49 15.47 15.06
N PRO A 411 33.33 16.06 15.93
CA PRO A 411 33.56 15.49 17.26
C PRO A 411 32.23 15.31 18.02
N ALA A 412 32.11 14.20 18.70
CA ALA A 412 30.95 13.84 19.52
C ALA A 412 31.38 13.18 20.82
N PHE A 413 30.43 12.86 21.68
CA PHE A 413 30.65 12.09 22.90
C PHE A 413 29.74 10.87 22.94
N ASN A 414 30.33 9.71 23.15
CA ASN A 414 29.62 8.48 23.49
C ASN A 414 30.37 7.81 24.67
N PRO A 415 29.65 7.18 25.61
CA PRO A 415 30.29 6.59 26.79
C PRO A 415 31.33 5.51 26.49
N TYR A 416 31.15 4.78 25.38
CA TYR A 416 31.96 3.61 24.99
C TYR A 416 32.96 3.87 23.88
N THR A 417 33.07 5.08 23.35
CA THR A 417 34.04 5.45 22.31
C THR A 417 34.86 6.68 22.70
N GLU A 418 36.14 6.68 22.32
CA GLU A 418 37.07 7.82 22.44
C GLU A 418 38.21 7.61 21.42
N PRO A 419 38.36 8.50 20.41
CA PRO A 419 37.48 9.60 20.06
C PRO A 419 36.13 9.12 19.48
N SER A 420 35.11 10.00 19.60
CA SER A 420 33.77 9.78 19.03
C SER A 420 33.48 10.82 17.95
N MET A 421 32.74 10.42 16.93
CA MET A 421 32.35 11.30 15.82
C MET A 421 30.90 11.07 15.42
N GLU A 422 30.20 12.17 15.11
CA GLU A 422 28.95 12.16 14.35
C GLU A 422 29.25 12.22 12.85
N ILE A 423 28.46 11.48 12.07
CA ILE A 423 28.56 11.41 10.62
C ILE A 423 27.41 12.19 10.02
N PHE A 424 27.72 13.17 9.17
CA PHE A 424 26.73 13.96 8.43
C PHE A 424 26.87 13.70 6.94
N GLY A 425 25.75 13.44 6.28
CA GLY A 425 25.63 13.39 4.82
C GLY A 425 24.89 14.60 4.29
N TYR A 426 25.27 15.07 3.10
CA TYR A 426 24.52 16.13 2.41
C TYR A 426 23.30 15.51 1.71
N HIS A 427 22.11 15.99 2.07
CA HIS A 427 20.86 15.57 1.45
C HIS A 427 20.53 16.50 0.28
N PRO A 428 20.60 16.06 -0.99
CA PRO A 428 20.41 16.92 -2.15
C PRO A 428 19.01 17.52 -2.24
N ASP A 429 17.95 16.77 -1.96
CA ASP A 429 16.56 17.25 -2.00
C ASP A 429 16.26 18.27 -0.91
N LEU A 430 16.75 18.05 0.31
CA LEU A 430 16.58 18.97 1.43
C LEU A 430 17.62 20.11 1.42
N LYS A 431 18.63 20.05 0.57
CA LYS A 431 19.75 21.02 0.46
C LYS A 431 20.41 21.32 1.82
N LYS A 432 20.50 20.32 2.70
CA LYS A 432 21.05 20.48 4.06
C LYS A 432 21.88 19.27 4.48
N TRP A 433 22.79 19.51 5.43
CA TRP A 433 23.51 18.46 6.13
C TRP A 433 22.61 17.78 7.13
N THR A 434 22.51 16.45 7.07
CA THR A 434 21.69 15.64 7.97
C THR A 434 22.59 14.63 8.66
N GLU A 435 22.43 14.48 9.96
CA GLU A 435 23.08 13.41 10.71
C GLU A 435 22.57 12.05 10.23
N ILE A 436 23.50 11.17 9.89
CA ILE A 436 23.19 9.82 9.38
C ILE A 436 23.67 8.72 10.30
N GLY A 437 24.59 9.01 11.22
CA GLY A 437 25.05 8.04 12.19
C GLY A 437 26.12 8.57 13.14
N ASN A 438 26.52 7.70 14.04
CA ASN A 438 27.59 7.91 15.00
C ASN A 438 28.71 6.90 14.80
N SER A 439 29.93 7.27 15.18
CA SER A 439 31.10 6.41 15.04
C SER A 439 32.17 6.73 16.10
N GLY A 440 33.14 5.86 16.26
CA GLY A 440 34.25 6.09 17.17
C GLY A 440 35.17 4.89 17.31
N MET A 441 36.19 5.07 18.11
CA MET A 441 37.08 4.00 18.54
C MET A 441 36.63 3.50 19.92
N PHE A 442 36.45 2.19 20.08
CA PHE A 442 36.08 1.64 21.38
C PHE A 442 37.16 1.89 22.42
N ARG A 443 36.72 2.25 23.61
CA ARG A 443 37.61 2.62 24.71
C ARG A 443 38.38 1.43 25.25
N PRO A 444 39.62 1.61 25.71
CA PRO A 444 40.38 0.56 26.40
C PRO A 444 39.64 -0.03 27.59
N GLU A 445 38.88 0.77 28.34
CA GLU A 445 38.06 0.34 29.48
C GLU A 445 36.99 -0.69 29.09
N MET A 446 36.54 -0.69 27.82
CA MET A 446 35.67 -1.71 27.27
C MET A 446 36.45 -2.95 26.82
N LEU A 447 37.57 -2.77 26.11
CA LEU A 447 38.30 -3.84 25.44
C LEU A 447 39.19 -4.67 26.40
N ALA A 448 39.85 -4.03 27.38
CA ALA A 448 40.74 -4.69 28.31
C ALA A 448 40.04 -5.76 29.18
N PRO A 449 38.86 -5.51 29.76
CA PRO A 449 38.11 -6.54 30.51
C PRO A 449 37.71 -7.75 29.63
N MET A 450 37.55 -7.59 28.31
CA MET A 450 37.26 -8.69 27.40
C MET A 450 38.43 -9.64 27.23
N GLY A 451 39.66 -9.17 27.47
CA GLY A 451 40.90 -9.91 27.29
C GLY A 451 41.57 -9.68 25.92
N LEU A 452 41.22 -8.62 25.23
CA LEU A 452 41.88 -8.24 23.98
C LEU A 452 43.32 -7.74 24.24
N PRO A 453 44.29 -8.03 23.34
CA PRO A 453 45.65 -7.51 23.46
C PRO A 453 45.67 -5.97 23.46
N GLU A 454 46.61 -5.37 24.16
CA GLU A 454 46.70 -3.92 24.39
C GLU A 454 46.83 -3.11 23.08
N ASN A 455 47.51 -3.69 22.07
CA ASN A 455 47.69 -3.07 20.77
C ASN A 455 46.53 -3.30 19.78
N VAL A 456 45.51 -4.04 20.17
CA VAL A 456 44.28 -4.18 19.39
C VAL A 456 43.43 -2.93 19.58
N ARG A 457 42.94 -2.39 18.50
CA ARG A 457 41.98 -1.28 18.47
C ARG A 457 40.72 -1.74 17.76
N VAL A 458 39.60 -1.19 18.13
CA VAL A 458 38.30 -1.47 17.51
C VAL A 458 37.68 -0.15 17.05
N ILE A 459 37.45 -0.03 15.78
CA ILE A 459 36.69 1.07 15.18
C ILE A 459 35.27 0.60 14.89
N ALA A 460 34.27 1.45 15.17
CA ALA A 460 32.88 1.09 14.99
C ALA A 460 32.03 2.27 14.54
N TRP A 461 30.93 1.98 13.86
CA TRP A 461 29.92 2.97 13.49
C TRP A 461 28.52 2.36 13.56
N GLY A 462 27.53 3.20 13.80
CA GLY A 462 26.11 2.83 13.82
C GLY A 462 25.25 3.86 13.11
N LEU A 463 24.30 3.39 12.31
CA LEU A 463 23.31 4.22 11.62
C LEU A 463 21.93 3.54 11.61
N SER A 464 20.85 4.33 11.43
CA SER A 464 19.51 3.79 11.21
C SER A 464 19.35 3.30 9.78
N LEU A 465 18.62 2.20 9.58
CA LEU A 465 18.24 1.71 8.25
C LEU A 465 17.08 2.52 7.66
N GLU A 466 16.19 3.04 8.51
CA GLU A 466 14.98 3.75 8.11
C GLU A 466 15.31 5.08 7.42
N ARG A 467 16.24 5.88 7.93
CA ARG A 467 16.56 7.19 7.37
C ARG A 467 16.99 7.13 5.90
N PRO A 468 17.97 6.31 5.49
CA PRO A 468 18.31 6.17 4.08
C PRO A 468 17.16 5.58 3.24
N THR A 469 16.34 4.70 3.83
CA THR A 469 15.15 4.16 3.17
C THR A 469 14.11 5.24 2.92
N MET A 470 13.82 6.09 3.90
CA MET A 470 12.88 7.21 3.76
C MET A 470 13.32 8.18 2.67
N ILE A 471 14.61 8.48 2.61
CA ILE A 471 15.20 9.32 1.56
C ILE A 471 15.02 8.67 0.19
N LYS A 472 15.39 7.39 0.06
CA LYS A 472 15.33 6.65 -1.22
C LYS A 472 13.90 6.54 -1.77
N TYR A 473 12.91 6.31 -0.90
CA TYR A 473 11.51 6.16 -1.28
C TYR A 473 10.67 7.43 -1.10
N ARG A 474 11.29 8.57 -0.75
CA ARG A 474 10.65 9.89 -0.54
C ARG A 474 9.50 9.83 0.48
N ILE A 475 9.75 9.16 1.60
CA ILE A 475 8.81 9.01 2.71
C ILE A 475 9.19 10.06 3.76
N ASP A 476 8.26 10.94 4.10
CA ASP A 476 8.45 12.04 5.05
C ASP A 476 8.08 11.68 6.50
N ASN A 477 7.30 10.61 6.68
CA ASN A 477 6.84 10.14 7.98
C ASN A 477 7.18 8.67 8.18
N ILE A 478 8.01 8.36 9.18
CA ILE A 478 8.47 6.99 9.48
C ILE A 478 7.32 6.00 9.72
N ARG A 479 6.16 6.47 10.22
CA ARG A 479 4.95 5.65 10.44
C ARG A 479 4.30 5.15 9.14
N ASN A 480 4.60 5.79 8.00
CA ASN A 480 4.17 5.35 6.68
C ASN A 480 5.11 4.26 6.12
N LEU A 481 6.35 4.21 6.61
CA LEU A 481 7.33 3.19 6.24
C LEU A 481 7.18 1.93 7.08
N PHE A 482 6.90 2.07 8.37
CA PHE A 482 6.93 0.96 9.32
C PHE A 482 5.76 1.06 10.34
N GLY A 483 5.03 -0.03 10.54
CA GLY A 483 3.93 -0.11 11.48
C GLY A 483 2.54 -0.21 10.81
N HIS A 484 1.49 0.10 11.57
CA HIS A 484 0.09 -0.14 11.17
C HIS A 484 -0.45 0.84 10.11
N LYS A 485 0.28 1.90 9.79
CA LYS A 485 -0.08 2.90 8.76
C LYS A 485 0.57 2.65 7.40
N VAL A 486 1.33 1.57 7.27
CA VAL A 486 1.99 1.22 6.02
C VAL A 486 0.97 0.89 4.94
N ASP A 487 1.13 1.50 3.77
CA ASP A 487 0.34 1.17 2.59
C ASP A 487 0.85 -0.14 1.95
N LEU A 488 -0.01 -1.15 1.91
CA LEU A 488 0.31 -2.44 1.29
C LEU A 488 0.53 -2.32 -0.23
N ALA A 489 -0.14 -1.36 -0.88
CA ALA A 489 0.08 -1.09 -2.31
C ALA A 489 1.49 -0.55 -2.56
N MET A 490 2.02 0.29 -1.66
CA MET A 490 3.42 0.74 -1.72
C MET A 490 4.38 -0.46 -1.70
N THR A 491 4.17 -1.44 -0.83
CA THR A 491 5.03 -2.63 -0.75
C THR A 491 5.02 -3.43 -2.07
N ARG A 492 3.86 -3.56 -2.72
CA ARG A 492 3.72 -4.26 -4.01
C ARG A 492 4.37 -3.50 -5.16
N ASN A 493 4.21 -2.17 -5.18
CA ASN A 493 4.60 -1.31 -6.29
C ASN A 493 5.97 -0.67 -6.12
N ALA A 494 6.62 -0.83 -4.94
CA ALA A 494 7.93 -0.27 -4.69
C ALA A 494 8.98 -0.80 -5.68
N PRO A 495 9.78 0.07 -6.28
CA PRO A 495 10.81 -0.34 -7.25
C PRO A 495 11.89 -1.20 -6.58
N ILE A 496 12.69 -1.88 -7.40
CA ILE A 496 13.92 -2.54 -6.94
C ILE A 496 14.83 -1.47 -6.37
N CYS A 497 15.29 -1.67 -5.11
CA CYS A 497 16.29 -0.80 -4.51
C CYS A 497 17.66 -1.10 -5.11
N ARG A 498 18.27 -0.09 -5.72
CA ARG A 498 19.69 -0.05 -6.06
C ARG A 498 20.21 1.33 -5.70
N PHE A 499 21.32 1.38 -4.99
CA PHE A 499 22.03 2.62 -4.79
C PHE A 499 22.98 2.77 -6.00
N GLU A 500 22.79 3.87 -6.73
CA GLU A 500 23.68 4.21 -7.84
C GLU A 500 25.02 4.62 -7.25
N GLY A 501 26.07 3.93 -7.61
CA GLY A 501 27.44 4.36 -7.29
C GLY A 501 27.70 5.70 -8.00
N GLY A 502 28.31 6.63 -7.27
CA GLY A 502 28.48 8.02 -7.72
C GLY A 502 29.43 8.24 -8.90
N GLU A 503 29.28 7.46 -9.98
CA GLU A 503 30.09 7.63 -11.21
C GLU A 503 29.59 8.79 -12.11
N GLU A 504 28.40 9.35 -11.84
CA GLU A 504 27.85 10.45 -12.66
C GLU A 504 28.30 11.84 -12.22
N GLU A 505 28.75 12.03 -10.98
CA GLU A 505 29.19 13.37 -10.51
C GLU A 505 30.62 13.76 -10.97
N GLU A 506 31.43 12.84 -11.51
CA GLU A 506 32.76 13.19 -12.05
C GLU A 506 32.68 13.84 -13.45
N LYS A 507 31.54 13.77 -14.13
CA LYS A 507 31.38 14.38 -15.47
C LYS A 507 30.89 15.82 -15.47
N GLU A 508 30.42 16.35 -14.36
CA GLU A 508 29.99 17.77 -14.25
C GLU A 508 31.09 18.70 -13.69
N GLN A 509 32.28 18.19 -13.38
CA GLN A 509 33.42 19.00 -12.88
C GLN A 509 34.64 19.02 -13.83
N GLN A 510 34.49 18.55 -15.07
CA GLN A 510 35.42 18.78 -16.17
C GLN A 510 34.74 19.74 -17.17
#